data_1d6dfac41915bdf371fb7884f781cd40
#
_entry.id   1d6dfac41915bdf371fb7884f781cd40
#
_cell.length_a   1.000
_cell.length_b   1.000
_cell.length_c   1.000
_cell.angle_alpha   90.00
_cell.angle_beta   90.00
_cell.angle_gamma   90.00
#
_symmetry.space_group_name_H-M   'P 1'
#
loop_
_entity.id
_entity.type
_entity.pdbx_description
1 polymer ?
#
loop_
_entity_poly.entity_id
_entity_poly.type
_entity_poly.pdbx_seq_one_letter_code
_entity_poly.pdbx_strand_id
1 'polypeptide(L)'
;MARRKRDPAMKTLATATVRSTDTPYRQDIETRGFHLVGDEPPEPAGPGPYDYFLTGLGMCTTITLQMYAERKDWDLGTVSVSLTLTKDADGQTHIHRRIHATGDLSDRQWDRLLEIAAKTPVTRTVIDGASVTSDRGDAAAP
;
A
#
# COMPACT_ATOMS: atom_id res chain seq x y z
N MET A 1 -11.21 8.93 -30.88
CA MET A 1 -11.36 8.10 -29.67
C MET A 1 -12.23 8.83 -28.66
N ALA A 2 -13.35 8.27 -28.30
CA ALA A 2 -14.23 8.88 -27.31
C ALA A 2 -13.53 8.89 -25.95
N ARG A 3 -13.32 10.07 -25.34
CA ARG A 3 -12.95 10.18 -23.93
C ARG A 3 -14.05 9.47 -23.14
N ARG A 4 -13.69 8.38 -22.43
CA ARG A 4 -14.60 7.83 -21.43
C ARG A 4 -15.00 8.97 -20.50
N LYS A 5 -16.26 9.35 -20.51
CA LYS A 5 -16.78 10.27 -19.50
C LYS A 5 -16.49 9.65 -18.14
N ARG A 6 -15.70 10.34 -17.33
CA ARG A 6 -15.51 9.90 -15.92
C ARG A 6 -16.89 9.87 -15.29
N ASP A 7 -17.21 8.74 -14.67
CA ASP A 7 -18.41 8.65 -13.85
C ASP A 7 -18.32 9.74 -12.77
N PRO A 8 -19.26 10.71 -12.72
CA PRO A 8 -19.20 11.79 -11.74
C PRO A 8 -19.25 11.29 -10.28
N ALA A 9 -19.65 10.03 -10.03
CA ALA A 9 -19.61 9.41 -8.70
C ALA A 9 -18.24 8.84 -8.33
N MET A 10 -17.29 8.73 -9.29
CA MET A 10 -15.94 8.19 -9.02
C MET A 10 -15.01 9.29 -8.55
N LYS A 11 -14.34 9.04 -7.41
CA LYS A 11 -13.36 9.94 -6.81
C LYS A 11 -11.96 9.38 -6.97
N THR A 12 -11.06 10.17 -7.55
CA THR A 12 -9.64 9.82 -7.62
C THR A 12 -8.98 9.99 -6.25
N LEU A 13 -8.38 8.93 -5.73
CA LEU A 13 -7.66 8.94 -4.45
C LEU A 13 -6.15 9.05 -4.62
N ALA A 14 -5.60 8.46 -5.66
CA ALA A 14 -4.16 8.47 -5.92
C ALA A 14 -3.88 8.28 -7.41
N THR A 15 -2.72 8.74 -7.84
CA THR A 15 -2.19 8.53 -9.19
C THR A 15 -0.71 8.21 -9.11
N ALA A 16 -0.23 7.41 -10.05
CA ALA A 16 1.18 7.11 -10.20
C ALA A 16 1.54 6.93 -11.67
N THR A 17 2.75 7.28 -12.03
CA THR A 17 3.34 7.01 -13.34
C THR A 17 4.61 6.22 -13.15
N VAL A 18 4.77 5.13 -13.90
CA VAL A 18 5.95 4.27 -13.86
C VAL A 18 6.50 4.18 -15.27
N ARG A 19 7.80 4.40 -15.43
CA ARG A 19 8.52 4.33 -16.71
C ARG A 19 9.70 3.39 -16.61
N SER A 20 9.86 2.56 -17.63
CA SER A 20 11.11 1.81 -17.84
C SER A 20 12.26 2.79 -18.14
N THR A 21 13.47 2.35 -17.85
CA THR A 21 14.71 3.10 -18.13
C THR A 21 15.60 2.32 -19.10
N ASP A 22 16.75 2.88 -19.44
CA ASP A 22 17.76 2.19 -20.26
C ASP A 22 18.43 1.03 -19.51
N THR A 23 18.33 1.02 -18.19
CA THR A 23 18.80 -0.10 -17.37
C THR A 23 17.68 -1.15 -17.27
N PRO A 24 17.95 -2.40 -17.67
CA PRO A 24 16.94 -3.47 -17.62
C PRO A 24 16.29 -3.59 -16.24
N TYR A 25 14.95 -3.61 -16.23
CA TYR A 25 14.06 -3.75 -15.07
C TYR A 25 14.04 -2.56 -14.11
N ARG A 26 14.97 -1.61 -14.21
CA ARG A 26 14.94 -0.40 -13.41
C ARG A 26 13.79 0.51 -13.87
N GLN A 27 13.01 0.99 -12.92
CA GLN A 27 11.83 1.81 -13.15
C GLN A 27 11.98 3.17 -12.47
N ASP A 28 11.60 4.24 -13.17
CA ASP A 28 11.38 5.54 -12.58
C ASP A 28 9.91 5.67 -12.20
N ILE A 29 9.66 6.07 -10.97
CA ILE A 29 8.33 6.20 -10.41
C ILE A 29 8.10 7.66 -10.04
N GLU A 30 6.94 8.17 -10.43
CA GLU A 30 6.47 9.49 -10.02
C GLU A 30 5.07 9.37 -9.44
N THR A 31 4.90 9.80 -8.21
CA THR A 31 3.62 9.81 -7.53
C THR A 31 3.57 10.97 -6.54
N ARG A 32 2.49 11.76 -6.57
CA ARG A 32 2.26 12.88 -5.66
C ARG A 32 3.44 13.88 -5.59
N GLY A 33 4.15 14.07 -6.69
CA GLY A 33 5.33 14.94 -6.78
C GLY A 33 6.63 14.33 -6.26
N PHE A 34 6.60 13.08 -5.78
CA PHE A 34 7.79 12.35 -5.35
C PHE A 34 8.35 11.48 -6.46
N HIS A 35 9.67 11.36 -6.52
CA HIS A 35 10.39 10.47 -7.41
C HIS A 35 10.96 9.30 -6.63
N LEU A 36 10.65 8.10 -7.09
CA LEU A 36 11.08 6.86 -6.48
C LEU A 36 11.68 5.95 -7.54
N VAL A 37 12.46 4.99 -7.11
CA VAL A 37 13.05 3.97 -7.99
C VAL A 37 12.48 2.60 -7.60
N GLY A 38 12.07 1.83 -8.60
CA GLY A 38 11.74 0.42 -8.46
C GLY A 38 12.70 -0.43 -9.28
N ASP A 39 12.94 -1.66 -8.87
CA ASP A 39 13.85 -2.56 -9.58
C ASP A 39 13.55 -4.03 -9.24
N GLU A 40 14.25 -4.92 -9.93
CA GLU A 40 14.17 -6.37 -9.71
C GLU A 40 15.58 -6.97 -9.68
N PRO A 41 15.79 -8.17 -9.08
CA PRO A 41 17.07 -8.85 -9.10
C PRO A 41 17.64 -9.01 -10.51
N PRO A 42 18.98 -9.20 -10.69
CA PRO A 42 19.91 -9.65 -9.63
C PRO A 42 20.56 -8.55 -8.79
N GLU A 43 20.61 -7.30 -9.24
CA GLU A 43 21.25 -6.19 -8.54
C GLU A 43 20.30 -5.00 -8.44
N PRO A 44 19.24 -5.10 -7.59
CA PRO A 44 18.22 -4.08 -7.54
C PRO A 44 18.75 -2.76 -6.97
N ALA A 45 18.41 -1.67 -7.68
CA ALA A 45 18.67 -0.30 -7.22
C ALA A 45 17.55 0.27 -6.34
N GLY A 46 16.48 -0.49 -6.14
CA GLY A 46 15.34 -0.09 -5.34
C GLY A 46 14.40 -1.26 -5.04
N PRO A 47 13.31 -1.00 -4.29
CA PRO A 47 12.32 -2.01 -3.98
C PRO A 47 11.62 -2.57 -5.23
N GLY A 48 11.22 -3.83 -5.17
CA GLY A 48 10.41 -4.47 -6.21
C GLY A 48 8.92 -4.21 -6.04
N PRO A 49 8.08 -4.72 -6.98
CA PRO A 49 6.63 -4.47 -6.97
C PRO A 49 5.93 -4.91 -5.68
N TYR A 50 6.19 -6.11 -5.20
CA TYR A 50 5.58 -6.60 -3.96
C TYR A 50 6.10 -5.86 -2.72
N ASP A 51 7.34 -5.35 -2.74
CA ASP A 51 7.86 -4.52 -1.66
C ASP A 51 7.07 -3.22 -1.54
N TYR A 52 6.78 -2.57 -2.65
CA TYR A 52 5.93 -1.37 -2.69
C TYR A 52 4.49 -1.66 -2.26
N PHE A 53 3.95 -2.79 -2.69
CA PHE A 53 2.62 -3.23 -2.31
C PHE A 53 2.50 -3.42 -0.78
N LEU A 54 3.43 -4.15 -0.18
CA LEU A 54 3.47 -4.36 1.27
C LEU A 54 3.73 -3.07 2.03
N THR A 55 4.60 -2.20 1.52
CA THR A 55 4.87 -0.89 2.13
C THR A 55 3.61 -0.04 2.19
N GLY A 56 2.82 -0.01 1.12
CA GLY A 56 1.55 0.71 1.09
C GLY A 56 0.55 0.18 2.12
N LEU A 57 0.42 -1.13 2.23
CA LEU A 57 -0.43 -1.77 3.23
C LEU A 57 0.05 -1.48 4.66
N GLY A 58 1.37 -1.52 4.87
CA GLY A 58 2.00 -1.20 6.16
C GLY A 58 1.78 0.25 6.57
N MET A 59 2.02 1.20 5.67
CA MET A 59 1.76 2.62 5.92
C MET A 59 0.31 2.89 6.29
N CYS A 60 -0.62 2.33 5.55
CA CYS A 60 -2.04 2.51 5.84
C CYS A 60 -2.40 1.98 7.23
N THR A 61 -1.80 0.86 7.62
CA THR A 61 -1.99 0.26 8.95
C THR A 61 -1.49 1.19 10.05
N THR A 62 -0.23 1.62 9.99
CA THR A 62 0.35 2.48 11.03
C THR A 62 -0.33 3.84 11.12
N ILE A 63 -0.58 4.49 9.98
CA ILE A 63 -1.25 5.80 9.94
C ILE A 63 -2.66 5.71 10.53
N THR A 64 -3.43 4.70 10.17
CA THR A 64 -4.79 4.54 10.66
C THR A 64 -4.82 4.29 12.18
N LEU A 65 -3.91 3.47 12.68
CA LEU A 65 -3.79 3.24 14.12
C LEU A 65 -3.39 4.50 14.88
N GLN A 66 -2.45 5.29 14.33
CA GLN A 66 -2.09 6.58 14.91
C GLN A 66 -3.27 7.54 14.97
N MET A 67 -4.02 7.68 13.87
CA MET A 67 -5.22 8.54 13.82
C MET A 67 -6.29 8.08 14.81
N TYR A 68 -6.49 6.78 14.95
CA TYR A 68 -7.45 6.23 15.90
C TYR A 68 -7.04 6.49 17.34
N ALA A 69 -5.79 6.22 17.69
CA ALA A 69 -5.25 6.44 19.02
C ALA A 69 -5.28 7.92 19.41
N GLU A 70 -4.97 8.82 18.48
CA GLU A 70 -5.06 10.26 18.68
C GLU A 70 -6.50 10.69 19.08
N ARG A 71 -7.50 10.20 18.37
CA ARG A 71 -8.91 10.48 18.70
C ARG A 71 -9.34 9.92 20.05
N LYS A 72 -8.73 8.83 20.50
CA LYS A 72 -9.01 8.19 21.79
C LYS A 72 -8.12 8.70 22.91
N ASP A 73 -7.19 9.59 22.61
CA ASP A 73 -6.18 10.06 23.55
C ASP A 73 -5.35 8.91 24.15
N TRP A 74 -5.02 7.93 23.28
CA TRP A 74 -4.14 6.82 23.64
C TRP A 74 -2.72 7.10 23.15
N ASP A 75 -1.76 6.89 24.00
CA ASP A 75 -0.35 7.01 23.63
C ASP A 75 0.18 5.65 23.11
N LEU A 76 0.33 5.55 21.78
CA LEU A 76 0.92 4.38 21.15
C LEU A 76 2.44 4.30 21.30
N GLY A 77 3.10 5.44 21.58
CA GLY A 77 4.51 5.55 21.36
C GLY A 77 4.85 5.38 19.87
N THR A 78 5.92 4.66 19.57
CA THR A 78 6.25 4.28 18.19
C THR A 78 5.47 3.04 17.79
N VAL A 79 4.71 3.12 16.71
CA VAL A 79 4.01 1.98 16.12
C VAL A 79 4.77 1.47 14.89
N SER A 80 4.93 0.17 14.80
CA SER A 80 5.56 -0.49 13.67
C SER A 80 4.76 -1.71 13.23
N VAL A 81 4.90 -2.08 11.98
CA VAL A 81 4.28 -3.27 11.41
C VAL A 81 5.28 -4.00 10.53
N SER A 82 5.41 -5.29 10.75
CA SER A 82 6.17 -6.19 9.88
C SER A 82 5.18 -7.00 9.05
N LEU A 83 5.39 -7.05 7.74
CA LEU A 83 4.51 -7.72 6.81
C LEU A 83 5.26 -8.81 6.06
N THR A 84 4.61 -9.94 5.92
CA THR A 84 5.12 -11.08 5.15
C THR A 84 4.07 -11.51 4.14
N LEU A 85 4.46 -11.55 2.86
CA LEU A 85 3.63 -12.06 1.78
C LEU A 85 4.14 -13.44 1.38
N THR A 86 3.26 -14.42 1.34
CA THR A 86 3.58 -15.78 0.93
C THR A 86 2.56 -16.29 -0.07
N LYS A 87 2.97 -17.27 -0.87
CA LYS A 87 2.06 -18.07 -1.69
C LYS A 87 2.09 -19.50 -1.22
N ASP A 88 0.92 -20.09 -1.07
CA ASP A 88 0.81 -21.50 -0.75
C ASP A 88 0.97 -22.41 -1.99
N ALA A 89 0.86 -23.73 -1.78
CA ALA A 89 1.02 -24.71 -2.86
C ALA A 89 -0.04 -24.58 -3.97
N ASP A 90 -1.20 -24.01 -3.66
CA ASP A 90 -2.28 -23.77 -4.62
C ASP A 90 -2.16 -22.39 -5.32
N GLY A 91 -1.10 -21.62 -5.01
CA GLY A 91 -0.86 -20.30 -5.56
C GLY A 91 -1.66 -19.19 -4.89
N GLN A 92 -2.35 -19.47 -3.79
CA GLN A 92 -3.07 -18.47 -3.00
C GLN A 92 -2.10 -17.54 -2.28
N THR A 93 -2.37 -16.25 -2.31
CA THR A 93 -1.55 -15.23 -1.64
C THR A 93 -2.05 -15.01 -0.22
N HIS A 94 -1.13 -15.04 0.71
CA HIS A 94 -1.37 -14.75 2.12
C HIS A 94 -0.48 -13.61 2.58
N ILE A 95 -1.04 -12.67 3.34
CA ILE A 95 -0.30 -11.58 3.95
C ILE A 95 -0.55 -11.65 5.45
N HIS A 96 0.54 -11.75 6.21
CA HIS A 96 0.50 -11.67 7.66
C HIS A 96 1.13 -10.36 8.13
N ARG A 97 0.48 -9.69 9.08
CA ARG A 97 0.99 -8.48 9.73
C ARG A 97 1.23 -8.73 11.20
N ARG A 98 2.39 -8.34 11.68
CA ARG A 98 2.69 -8.28 13.10
C ARG A 98 2.85 -6.82 13.49
N ILE A 99 2.00 -6.35 14.38
CA ILE A 99 1.92 -4.96 14.81
C ILE A 99 2.54 -4.83 16.20
N HIS A 100 3.39 -3.83 16.37
CA HIS A 100 4.02 -3.51 17.65
C HIS A 100 3.85 -2.02 17.95
N ALA A 101 3.69 -1.68 19.22
CA ALA A 101 3.67 -0.32 19.71
C ALA A 101 4.44 -0.25 21.04
N THR A 102 5.21 0.81 21.22
CA THR A 102 6.04 0.97 22.42
C THR A 102 5.28 1.55 23.61
N GLY A 103 4.11 2.13 23.39
CA GLY A 103 3.25 2.67 24.44
C GLY A 103 2.73 1.59 25.39
N ASP A 104 2.37 2.00 26.59
CA ASP A 104 1.77 1.10 27.58
C ASP A 104 0.26 0.95 27.31
N LEU A 105 -0.11 -0.12 26.64
CA LEU A 105 -1.47 -0.41 26.20
C LEU A 105 -2.03 -1.62 26.95
N SER A 106 -3.28 -1.50 27.41
CA SER A 106 -4.03 -2.63 27.96
C SER A 106 -4.37 -3.67 26.88
N ASP A 107 -4.66 -4.90 27.29
CA ASP A 107 -5.13 -5.95 26.39
C ASP A 107 -6.39 -5.52 25.63
N ARG A 108 -7.29 -4.80 26.26
CA ARG A 108 -8.51 -4.28 25.64
C ARG A 108 -8.21 -3.24 24.56
N GLN A 109 -7.23 -2.37 24.79
CA GLN A 109 -6.78 -1.41 23.79
C GLN A 109 -6.13 -2.15 22.59
N TRP A 110 -5.31 -3.16 22.85
CA TRP A 110 -4.72 -3.99 21.81
C TRP A 110 -5.79 -4.72 20.98
N ASP A 111 -6.78 -5.33 21.60
CA ASP A 111 -7.87 -5.99 20.90
C ASP A 111 -8.58 -5.02 19.94
N ARG A 112 -8.82 -3.80 20.41
CA ARG A 112 -9.45 -2.77 19.59
C ARG A 112 -8.55 -2.32 18.42
N LEU A 113 -7.26 -2.14 18.66
CA LEU A 113 -6.32 -1.77 17.60
C LEU A 113 -6.23 -2.84 16.51
N LEU A 114 -6.25 -4.11 16.88
CA LEU A 114 -6.27 -5.21 15.91
C LEU A 114 -7.58 -5.23 15.08
N GLU A 115 -8.71 -4.94 15.69
CA GLU A 115 -9.98 -4.76 14.96
C GLU A 115 -9.90 -3.62 13.94
N ILE A 116 -9.31 -2.48 14.33
CA ILE A 116 -9.12 -1.33 13.45
C ILE A 116 -8.15 -1.68 12.31
N ALA A 117 -7.04 -2.37 12.61
CA ALA A 117 -6.08 -2.81 11.60
C ALA A 117 -6.71 -3.69 10.52
N ALA A 118 -7.68 -4.52 10.88
CA ALA A 118 -8.40 -5.38 9.94
C ALA A 118 -9.30 -4.61 8.95
N LYS A 119 -9.57 -3.33 9.19
CA LYS A 119 -10.54 -2.52 8.45
C LYS A 119 -9.95 -1.26 7.82
N THR A 120 -8.63 -1.14 7.74
CA THR A 120 -8.01 0.03 7.12
C THR A 120 -8.35 0.09 5.62
N PRO A 121 -8.36 1.27 5.00
CA PRO A 121 -8.78 1.41 3.59
C PRO A 121 -8.01 0.50 2.64
N VAL A 122 -6.69 0.46 2.72
CA VAL A 122 -5.87 -0.41 1.84
C VAL A 122 -6.09 -1.88 2.15
N THR A 123 -6.27 -2.26 3.43
CA THR A 123 -6.61 -3.64 3.80
C THR A 123 -7.92 -4.08 3.13
N ARG A 124 -8.94 -3.24 3.17
CA ARG A 124 -10.21 -3.53 2.50
C ARG A 124 -10.06 -3.67 1.00
N THR A 125 -9.28 -2.80 0.37
CA THR A 125 -8.99 -2.89 -1.06
C THR A 125 -8.30 -4.21 -1.40
N VAL A 126 -7.36 -4.66 -0.59
CA VAL A 126 -6.67 -5.95 -0.79
C VAL A 126 -7.64 -7.13 -0.65
N ILE A 127 -8.48 -7.11 0.38
CA ILE A 127 -9.44 -8.20 0.65
C ILE A 127 -10.54 -8.26 -0.41
N ASP A 128 -11.10 -7.11 -0.76
CA ASP A 128 -12.23 -7.02 -1.69
C ASP A 128 -11.78 -7.08 -3.16
N GLY A 129 -10.51 -6.79 -3.42
CA GLY A 129 -9.98 -6.67 -4.76
C GLY A 129 -10.33 -5.35 -5.41
N ALA A 130 -9.90 -5.19 -6.64
CA ALA A 130 -10.14 -4.01 -7.46
C ALA A 130 -10.43 -4.41 -8.90
N SER A 131 -11.25 -3.65 -9.58
CA SER A 131 -11.39 -3.77 -11.02
C SER A 131 -10.19 -3.11 -11.70
N VAL A 132 -9.48 -3.85 -12.52
CA VAL A 132 -8.32 -3.36 -13.26
C VAL A 132 -8.63 -3.37 -14.74
N THR A 133 -8.50 -2.22 -15.37
CA THR A 133 -8.73 -2.05 -16.81
C THR A 133 -7.48 -1.49 -17.47
N SER A 134 -7.33 -1.71 -18.76
CA SER A 134 -6.19 -1.22 -19.53
C SER A 134 -6.66 -0.70 -20.88
N ASP A 135 -6.01 0.34 -21.34
CA ASP A 135 -6.15 0.82 -22.70
C ASP A 135 -4.77 1.22 -23.25
N ARG A 136 -4.72 1.46 -24.55
CA ARG A 136 -3.52 1.97 -25.18
C ARG A 136 -3.45 3.49 -24.96
N GLY A 137 -2.41 3.96 -24.30
CA GLY A 137 -2.14 5.38 -24.12
C GLY A 137 -1.35 5.97 -25.28
N ASP A 138 -1.46 7.29 -25.46
CA ASP A 138 -0.59 8.04 -26.35
C ASP A 138 0.79 8.26 -25.70
N ALA A 139 1.80 8.51 -26.51
CA ALA A 139 3.15 8.81 -26.03
C ALA A 139 3.13 10.03 -25.09
N ALA A 140 3.94 9.99 -24.02
CA ALA A 140 4.12 11.06 -23.05
C ALA A 140 2.91 11.39 -22.17
N ALA A 141 1.97 10.48 -22.00
CA ALA A 141 0.96 10.65 -20.97
C ALA A 141 1.58 10.62 -19.57
N PRO A 142 1.29 11.56 -18.68
CA PRO A 142 1.64 11.47 -17.28
C PRO A 142 0.77 10.40 -16.60
#